data_ff4a2df030861a2640c867a475dab224
#
_entry.id   ff4a2df030861a2640c867a475dab224
#
_cell.length_a   1.000
_cell.length_b   1.000
_cell.length_c   1.000
_cell.angle_alpha   90.00
_cell.angle_beta   90.00
_cell.angle_gamma   90.00
#
_symmetry.space_group_name_H-M   'P 1'
#
loop_
_entity.id
_entity.type
_entity.pdbx_description
1 polymer ?
#
loop_
_entity_poly.entity_id
_entity_poly.type
_entity_poly.pdbx_seq_one_letter_code
_entity_poly.pdbx_strand_id
1 'polypeptide(L)'
;VALLLPAGVWLLLLLVLPTLLIAELSFVPNCRPADCLMPYGWGNYIRLVFNGDLQFDPIYLKVILQSVGLAAATTAFCLLLGFPVAYWIAISSPQRWRNLLLLAFVLPLWTSSLLRSYAWVTILRPTGVLNTLVEGLGLPPLDLLNRPIAVLIGMTYSYLPYIVLILYSSLEKLDRRLLEAAADLGAYPRAAFLQVTVPQTAPGILAGSLLVFITGLGDFVDPELLGGSSSMTLARLIYNQFLKTRNWGFGASLSMILILAVSVSVALLIKYGDSDATRGA
;
A
#
# COMPACT_ATOMS: atom_id res chain seq x y z
N VAL A 1 -8.69 -20.48 -26.60
CA VAL A 1 -7.71 -19.42 -26.98
C VAL A 1 -8.40 -18.28 -27.73
N ALA A 2 -9.27 -18.56 -28.74
CA ALA A 2 -9.94 -17.50 -29.53
C ALA A 2 -10.87 -16.59 -28.70
N LEU A 3 -11.51 -17.09 -27.65
CA LEU A 3 -12.38 -16.33 -26.74
C LEU A 3 -11.60 -15.37 -25.80
N LEU A 4 -10.34 -15.66 -25.53
CA LEU A 4 -9.47 -14.81 -24.72
C LEU A 4 -8.78 -13.69 -25.50
N LEU A 5 -8.80 -13.79 -26.83
CA LEU A 5 -8.10 -12.88 -27.73
C LEU A 5 -8.60 -11.43 -27.63
N PRO A 6 -9.93 -11.13 -27.63
CA PRO A 6 -10.41 -9.76 -27.51
C PRO A 6 -10.04 -9.14 -26.16
N ALA A 7 -10.20 -9.88 -25.05
CA ALA A 7 -9.86 -9.41 -23.73
C ALA A 7 -8.35 -9.22 -23.56
N GLY A 8 -7.53 -10.14 -24.11
CA GLY A 8 -6.08 -10.04 -24.09
C GLY A 8 -5.55 -8.84 -24.90
N VAL A 9 -6.06 -8.61 -26.10
CA VAL A 9 -5.71 -7.45 -26.92
C VAL A 9 -6.08 -6.15 -26.21
N TRP A 10 -7.26 -6.08 -25.60
CA TRP A 10 -7.73 -4.90 -24.88
C TRP A 10 -6.87 -4.58 -23.65
N LEU A 11 -6.55 -5.59 -22.85
CA LEU A 11 -5.63 -5.45 -21.71
C LEU A 11 -4.24 -5.00 -22.16
N LEU A 12 -3.70 -5.62 -23.21
CA LEU A 12 -2.38 -5.31 -23.71
C LEU A 12 -2.33 -3.86 -24.24
N LEU A 13 -3.36 -3.42 -24.95
CA LEU A 13 -3.45 -2.07 -25.48
C LEU A 13 -3.59 -1.03 -24.34
N LEU A 14 -4.45 -1.27 -23.36
CA LEU A 14 -4.68 -0.33 -22.27
C LEU A 14 -3.56 -0.30 -21.23
N LEU A 15 -2.77 -1.35 -21.09
CA LEU A 15 -1.69 -1.43 -20.12
C LEU A 15 -0.33 -1.11 -20.74
N VAL A 16 -0.02 -1.71 -21.88
CA VAL A 16 1.31 -1.58 -22.50
C VAL A 16 1.47 -0.22 -23.18
N LEU A 17 0.46 0.26 -23.90
CA LEU A 17 0.57 1.50 -24.65
C LEU A 17 0.79 2.72 -23.73
N PRO A 18 0.01 2.95 -22.65
CA PRO A 18 0.29 4.04 -21.71
C PRO A 18 1.65 3.89 -21.02
N THR A 19 2.07 2.65 -20.68
CA THR A 19 3.37 2.42 -20.06
C THR A 19 4.51 2.78 -21.01
N LEU A 20 4.42 2.43 -22.28
CA LEU A 20 5.39 2.81 -23.29
C LEU A 20 5.44 4.33 -23.53
N LEU A 21 4.29 5.00 -23.54
CA LEU A 21 4.23 6.46 -23.65
C LEU A 21 4.89 7.13 -22.44
N ILE A 22 4.66 6.63 -21.21
CA ILE A 22 5.33 7.14 -20.01
C ILE A 22 6.84 6.86 -20.10
N ALA A 23 7.24 5.69 -20.59
CA ALA A 23 8.64 5.35 -20.78
C ALA A 23 9.32 6.29 -21.80
N GLU A 24 8.67 6.58 -22.91
CA GLU A 24 9.15 7.55 -23.91
C GLU A 24 9.28 8.95 -23.30
N LEU A 25 8.22 9.44 -22.62
CA LEU A 25 8.21 10.74 -21.98
C LEU A 25 9.29 10.87 -20.90
N SER A 26 9.70 9.79 -20.26
CA SER A 26 10.71 9.82 -19.21
C SER A 26 12.11 10.25 -19.69
N PHE A 27 12.37 10.09 -21.00
CA PHE A 27 13.62 10.50 -21.65
C PHE A 27 13.53 11.91 -22.26
N VAL A 28 12.34 12.52 -22.28
CA VAL A 28 12.14 13.87 -22.80
C VAL A 28 12.55 14.90 -21.75
N PRO A 29 13.44 15.85 -22.05
CA PRO A 29 13.82 16.89 -21.12
C PRO A 29 12.60 17.77 -20.75
N ASN A 30 12.74 18.55 -19.68
CA ASN A 30 11.68 19.40 -19.13
C ASN A 30 11.23 20.44 -20.17
N CYS A 31 10.22 20.11 -20.97
CA CYS A 31 9.63 21.00 -21.94
C CYS A 31 8.10 20.95 -21.83
N ARG A 32 7.45 22.04 -22.25
CA ARG A 32 6.00 22.02 -22.43
C ARG A 32 5.65 21.15 -23.64
N PRO A 33 4.48 20.47 -23.66
CA PRO A 33 4.11 19.58 -24.77
C PRO A 33 4.21 20.22 -26.18
N ALA A 34 4.10 21.56 -26.27
CA ALA A 34 4.23 22.29 -27.51
C ALA A 34 5.68 22.53 -27.96
N ASP A 35 6.65 22.45 -27.02
CA ASP A 35 8.05 22.86 -27.26
C ASP A 35 9.01 21.66 -27.28
N CYS A 36 8.49 20.42 -27.26
CA CYS A 36 9.28 19.21 -27.11
C CYS A 36 9.91 18.74 -28.44
N LEU A 37 10.73 19.56 -29.05
CA LEU A 37 11.60 19.20 -30.19
C LEU A 37 13.03 18.84 -29.76
N MET A 38 13.26 18.64 -28.45
CA MET A 38 14.59 18.40 -27.89
C MET A 38 15.00 16.93 -27.97
N PRO A 39 16.30 16.64 -28.12
CA PRO A 39 16.81 15.27 -28.20
C PRO A 39 16.54 14.50 -26.90
N TYR A 40 16.18 13.23 -27.02
CA TYR A 40 16.04 12.30 -25.92
C TYR A 40 17.35 12.19 -25.12
N GLY A 41 17.23 12.14 -23.80
CA GLY A 41 18.42 12.06 -22.94
C GLY A 41 18.13 11.51 -21.55
N TRP A 42 19.17 11.11 -20.86
CA TRP A 42 19.11 10.59 -19.47
C TRP A 42 19.01 11.69 -18.41
N GLY A 43 18.86 12.95 -18.81
CA GLY A 43 18.88 14.11 -17.92
C GLY A 43 17.89 14.01 -16.73
N ASN A 44 16.69 13.47 -16.96
CA ASN A 44 15.70 13.29 -15.88
C ASN A 44 16.16 12.24 -14.83
N TYR A 45 16.81 11.18 -15.27
CA TYR A 45 17.35 10.14 -14.39
C TYR A 45 18.60 10.60 -13.65
N ILE A 46 19.47 11.35 -14.32
CA ILE A 46 20.66 11.96 -13.71
C ILE A 46 20.22 12.94 -12.61
N ARG A 47 19.18 13.72 -12.84
CA ARG A 47 18.62 14.67 -11.88
C ARG A 47 18.09 14.00 -10.60
N LEU A 48 17.77 12.71 -10.62
CA LEU A 48 17.33 11.97 -9.43
C LEU A 48 18.46 11.75 -8.42
N VAL A 49 19.71 11.74 -8.89
CA VAL A 49 20.89 11.42 -8.09
C VAL A 49 21.81 12.64 -7.95
N PHE A 50 21.84 13.51 -8.98
CA PHE A 50 22.73 14.67 -9.04
C PHE A 50 21.93 15.94 -9.28
N ASN A 51 22.30 17.02 -8.61
CA ASN A 51 21.80 18.37 -8.90
C ASN A 51 22.36 18.90 -10.22
N GLY A 52 21.83 20.06 -10.69
CA GLY A 52 22.27 20.72 -11.89
C GLY A 52 23.79 20.99 -11.96
N ASP A 53 24.46 21.07 -10.82
CA ASP A 53 25.91 21.23 -10.67
C ASP A 53 26.67 19.90 -10.53
N LEU A 54 26.02 18.74 -10.89
CA LEU A 54 26.56 17.39 -10.74
C LEU A 54 27.00 17.03 -9.30
N GLN A 55 26.45 17.72 -8.29
CA GLN A 55 26.63 17.35 -6.90
C GLN A 55 25.58 16.31 -6.50
N PHE A 56 25.99 15.31 -5.72
CA PHE A 56 25.09 14.28 -5.20
C PHE A 56 24.02 14.90 -4.30
N ASP A 57 22.75 14.75 -4.67
CA ASP A 57 21.61 15.23 -3.89
C ASP A 57 20.72 14.05 -3.47
N PRO A 58 20.71 13.69 -2.19
CA PRO A 58 19.96 12.55 -1.69
C PRO A 58 18.45 12.82 -1.53
N ILE A 59 17.93 14.00 -1.92
CA ILE A 59 16.53 14.39 -1.66
C ILE A 59 15.56 13.36 -2.25
N TYR A 60 15.72 13.01 -3.52
CA TYR A 60 14.81 12.05 -4.18
C TYR A 60 14.98 10.63 -3.65
N LEU A 61 16.22 10.23 -3.33
CA LEU A 61 16.48 8.94 -2.69
C LEU A 61 15.80 8.86 -1.31
N LYS A 62 15.85 9.93 -0.54
CA LYS A 62 15.16 10.04 0.75
C LYS A 62 13.65 9.91 0.59
N VAL A 63 13.06 10.55 -0.45
CA VAL A 63 11.62 10.42 -0.75
C VAL A 63 11.25 8.98 -1.10
N ILE A 64 12.07 8.29 -1.91
CA ILE A 64 11.86 6.87 -2.25
C ILE A 64 11.90 6.00 -0.99
N LEU A 65 12.95 6.14 -0.17
CA LEU A 65 13.09 5.39 1.08
C LEU A 65 11.94 5.68 2.06
N GLN A 66 11.51 6.92 2.16
CA GLN A 66 10.37 7.32 2.99
C GLN A 66 9.07 6.67 2.49
N SER A 67 8.87 6.59 1.17
CA SER A 67 7.69 5.93 0.58
C SER A 67 7.67 4.43 0.88
N VAL A 68 8.81 3.76 0.69
CA VAL A 68 8.95 2.34 1.01
C VAL A 68 8.76 2.10 2.52
N GLY A 69 9.37 2.94 3.36
CA GLY A 69 9.24 2.85 4.81
C GLY A 69 7.80 3.03 5.28
N LEU A 70 7.09 4.02 4.71
CA LEU A 70 5.69 4.29 5.05
C LEU A 70 4.77 3.14 4.59
N ALA A 71 4.94 2.64 3.36
CA ALA A 71 4.19 1.50 2.85
C ALA A 71 4.45 0.22 3.67
N ALA A 72 5.71 -0.04 4.04
CA ALA A 72 6.08 -1.17 4.89
C ALA A 72 5.48 -1.03 6.30
N ALA A 73 5.55 0.15 6.91
CA ALA A 73 4.94 0.42 8.21
C ALA A 73 3.42 0.23 8.15
N THR A 74 2.75 0.78 7.14
CA THR A 74 1.31 0.59 6.92
C THR A 74 0.95 -0.89 6.80
N THR A 75 1.72 -1.65 6.02
CA THR A 75 1.51 -3.10 5.87
C THR A 75 1.67 -3.83 7.20
N ALA A 76 2.70 -3.50 7.98
CA ALA A 76 2.93 -4.09 9.29
C ALA A 76 1.78 -3.78 10.28
N PHE A 77 1.30 -2.53 10.32
CA PHE A 77 0.16 -2.15 11.16
C PHE A 77 -1.15 -2.80 10.69
N CYS A 78 -1.38 -2.89 9.37
CA CYS A 78 -2.53 -3.59 8.83
C CYS A 78 -2.50 -5.09 9.17
N LEU A 79 -1.33 -5.74 9.14
CA LEU A 79 -1.18 -7.13 9.58
C LEU A 79 -1.42 -7.28 11.08
N LEU A 80 -0.80 -6.42 11.87
CA LEU A 80 -0.88 -6.46 13.34
C LEU A 80 -2.33 -6.33 13.82
N LEU A 81 -3.09 -5.42 13.22
CA LEU A 81 -4.49 -5.17 13.57
C LEU A 81 -5.45 -6.12 12.83
N GLY A 82 -5.18 -6.40 11.56
CA GLY A 82 -6.06 -7.19 10.71
C GLY A 82 -6.02 -8.69 11.01
N PHE A 83 -4.84 -9.24 11.35
CA PHE A 83 -4.71 -10.66 11.61
C PHE A 83 -5.55 -11.14 12.82
N PRO A 84 -5.48 -10.50 14.00
CA PRO A 84 -6.32 -10.87 15.14
C PRO A 84 -7.81 -10.79 14.82
N VAL A 85 -8.22 -9.76 14.09
CA VAL A 85 -9.61 -9.56 13.69
C VAL A 85 -10.06 -10.65 12.71
N ALA A 86 -9.29 -10.91 11.65
CA ALA A 86 -9.57 -11.96 10.68
C ALA A 86 -9.63 -13.34 11.35
N TYR A 87 -8.70 -13.63 12.26
CA TYR A 87 -8.65 -14.87 13.04
C TYR A 87 -9.90 -15.04 13.90
N TRP A 88 -10.29 -13.99 14.62
CA TRP A 88 -11.50 -14.04 15.44
C TRP A 88 -12.75 -14.25 14.60
N ILE A 89 -12.88 -13.58 13.46
CA ILE A 89 -14.01 -13.76 12.54
C ILE A 89 -14.05 -15.19 11.97
N ALA A 90 -12.90 -15.72 11.53
CA ALA A 90 -12.83 -17.03 10.86
C ALA A 90 -13.02 -18.21 11.83
N ILE A 91 -12.43 -18.14 13.03
CA ILE A 91 -12.35 -19.29 13.93
C ILE A 91 -13.32 -19.20 15.10
N SER A 92 -13.44 -18.04 15.74
CA SER A 92 -14.18 -17.90 17.01
C SER A 92 -15.61 -17.39 16.81
N SER A 93 -15.89 -16.68 15.70
CA SER A 93 -17.21 -16.06 15.47
C SER A 93 -18.27 -17.10 15.06
N PRO A 94 -19.50 -17.03 15.63
CA PRO A 94 -20.62 -17.84 15.16
C PRO A 94 -20.95 -17.58 13.69
N GLN A 95 -21.29 -18.63 12.93
CA GLN A 95 -21.55 -18.56 11.50
C GLN A 95 -22.56 -17.46 11.10
N ARG A 96 -23.60 -17.26 11.93
CA ARG A 96 -24.64 -16.25 11.68
C ARG A 96 -24.14 -14.81 11.71
N TRP A 97 -23.07 -14.52 12.47
CA TRP A 97 -22.50 -13.18 12.61
C TRP A 97 -21.33 -12.91 11.64
N ARG A 98 -20.73 -13.97 11.10
CA ARG A 98 -19.55 -13.91 10.26
C ARG A 98 -19.75 -13.01 9.04
N ASN A 99 -20.85 -13.23 8.31
CA ASN A 99 -21.17 -12.43 7.12
C ASN A 99 -21.45 -10.96 7.47
N LEU A 100 -22.09 -10.69 8.60
CA LEU A 100 -22.36 -9.32 9.05
C LEU A 100 -21.05 -8.60 9.44
N LEU A 101 -20.14 -9.29 10.13
CA LEU A 101 -18.82 -8.74 10.48
C LEU A 101 -17.98 -8.44 9.24
N LEU A 102 -17.95 -9.36 8.27
CA LEU A 102 -17.26 -9.11 6.99
C LEU A 102 -17.88 -7.92 6.24
N LEU A 103 -19.21 -7.85 6.20
CA LEU A 103 -19.90 -6.72 5.60
C LEU A 103 -19.51 -5.39 6.27
N ALA A 104 -19.37 -5.37 7.60
CA ALA A 104 -18.95 -4.18 8.33
C ALA A 104 -17.55 -3.69 7.89
N PHE A 105 -16.63 -4.61 7.51
CA PHE A 105 -15.33 -4.24 6.94
C PHE A 105 -15.40 -3.79 5.48
N VAL A 106 -16.39 -4.28 4.71
CA VAL A 106 -16.57 -3.90 3.30
C VAL A 106 -17.27 -2.54 3.16
N LEU A 107 -18.20 -2.20 4.05
CA LEU A 107 -18.97 -0.96 3.98
C LEU A 107 -18.11 0.32 3.82
N PRO A 108 -17.02 0.50 4.56
CA PRO A 108 -16.15 1.66 4.38
C PRO A 108 -15.54 1.77 2.97
N LEU A 109 -15.36 0.65 2.27
CA LEU A 109 -14.79 0.65 0.91
C LEU A 109 -15.75 1.25 -0.14
N TRP A 110 -17.04 1.31 0.14
CA TRP A 110 -18.03 1.92 -0.75
C TRP A 110 -18.00 3.45 -0.70
N THR A 111 -17.39 4.02 0.33
CA THR A 111 -17.21 5.47 0.42
C THR A 111 -15.97 5.90 -0.36
N SER A 112 -16.02 7.13 -0.91
CA SER A 112 -14.86 7.71 -1.60
C SER A 112 -13.63 7.78 -0.69
N SER A 113 -12.45 7.43 -1.22
CA SER A 113 -11.18 7.56 -0.49
C SER A 113 -10.92 8.99 -0.05
N LEU A 114 -11.24 9.98 -0.90
CA LEU A 114 -11.12 11.39 -0.56
C LEU A 114 -11.97 11.78 0.65
N LEU A 115 -13.23 11.34 0.72
CA LEU A 115 -14.09 11.63 1.88
C LEU A 115 -13.55 11.02 3.16
N ARG A 116 -13.01 9.80 3.09
CA ARG A 116 -12.38 9.15 4.25
C ARG A 116 -11.15 9.92 4.74
N SER A 117 -10.27 10.33 3.81
CA SER A 117 -9.08 11.12 4.16
C SER A 117 -9.45 12.49 4.73
N TYR A 118 -10.47 13.16 4.19
CA TYR A 118 -10.99 14.42 4.78
C TYR A 118 -11.60 14.24 6.17
N ALA A 119 -12.28 13.12 6.41
CA ALA A 119 -12.77 12.79 7.76
C ALA A 119 -11.59 12.68 8.74
N TRP A 120 -10.50 11.99 8.35
CA TRP A 120 -9.29 11.91 9.16
C TRP A 120 -8.63 13.27 9.39
N VAL A 121 -8.57 14.15 8.38
CA VAL A 121 -8.11 15.54 8.56
C VAL A 121 -8.92 16.23 9.64
N THR A 122 -10.26 16.08 9.62
CA THR A 122 -11.13 16.71 10.61
C THR A 122 -10.97 16.13 12.02
N ILE A 123 -10.73 14.83 12.12
CA ILE A 123 -10.51 14.15 13.41
C ILE A 123 -9.16 14.52 14.02
N LEU A 124 -8.09 14.57 13.19
CA LEU A 124 -6.70 14.72 13.66
C LEU A 124 -6.23 16.18 13.78
N ARG A 125 -7.04 17.16 13.33
CA ARG A 125 -6.67 18.59 13.48
C ARG A 125 -6.52 18.99 14.95
N PRO A 126 -5.76 20.06 15.28
CA PRO A 126 -5.59 20.51 16.67
C PRO A 126 -6.91 20.78 17.40
N THR A 127 -7.93 21.32 16.71
CA THR A 127 -9.29 21.55 17.22
C THR A 127 -10.27 20.43 16.84
N GLY A 128 -9.76 19.22 16.55
CA GLY A 128 -10.55 18.08 16.10
C GLY A 128 -11.13 17.25 17.24
N VAL A 129 -11.98 16.30 16.88
CA VAL A 129 -12.67 15.40 17.83
C VAL A 129 -11.68 14.66 18.74
N LEU A 130 -10.55 14.18 18.18
CA LEU A 130 -9.56 13.46 18.95
C LEU A 130 -8.96 14.35 20.06
N ASN A 131 -8.55 15.55 19.73
CA ASN A 131 -7.95 16.46 20.70
C ASN A 131 -8.96 16.96 21.74
N THR A 132 -10.21 17.17 21.37
CA THR A 132 -11.29 17.49 22.32
C THR A 132 -11.46 16.37 23.36
N LEU A 133 -11.36 15.10 22.95
CA LEU A 133 -11.42 13.96 23.88
C LEU A 133 -10.17 13.90 24.78
N VAL A 134 -8.98 14.12 24.21
CA VAL A 134 -7.70 14.10 24.93
C VAL A 134 -7.64 15.21 25.97
N GLU A 135 -8.06 16.44 25.62
CA GLU A 135 -8.15 17.57 26.54
C GLU A 135 -9.20 17.34 27.63
N GLY A 136 -10.33 16.69 27.30
CA GLY A 136 -11.33 16.26 28.30
C GLY A 136 -10.80 15.26 29.33
N LEU A 137 -9.73 14.54 29.01
CA LEU A 137 -9.00 13.65 29.93
C LEU A 137 -7.87 14.38 30.70
N GLY A 138 -7.71 15.69 30.51
CA GLY A 138 -6.67 16.49 31.16
C GLY A 138 -5.26 16.32 30.55
N LEU A 139 -5.17 15.76 29.32
CA LEU A 139 -3.90 15.58 28.61
C LEU A 139 -3.68 16.75 27.61
N PRO A 140 -2.41 17.08 27.30
CA PRO A 140 -2.10 18.10 26.30
C PRO A 140 -2.57 17.67 24.91
N PRO A 141 -2.98 18.61 24.04
CA PRO A 141 -3.41 18.31 22.67
C PRO A 141 -2.27 17.66 21.87
N LEU A 142 -2.63 16.68 21.05
CA LEU A 142 -1.71 15.95 20.19
C LEU A 142 -1.57 16.70 18.85
N ASP A 143 -0.35 17.02 18.47
CA ASP A 143 -0.04 17.58 17.16
C ASP A 143 0.26 16.44 16.17
N LEU A 144 -0.79 15.84 15.60
CA LEU A 144 -0.70 14.69 14.72
C LEU A 144 -0.79 15.08 13.24
N LEU A 145 -1.64 16.05 12.90
CA LEU A 145 -1.86 16.45 11.51
C LEU A 145 -0.57 17.02 10.89
N ASN A 146 -0.39 16.81 9.59
CA ASN A 146 0.80 17.21 8.83
C ASN A 146 2.09 16.48 9.24
N ARG A 147 1.98 15.32 9.87
CA ARG A 147 3.11 14.46 10.25
C ARG A 147 2.97 13.07 9.61
N PRO A 148 4.07 12.31 9.46
CA PRO A 148 4.04 10.95 8.91
C PRO A 148 3.09 10.01 9.66
N ILE A 149 2.89 10.23 10.95
CA ILE A 149 1.98 9.41 11.78
C ILE A 149 0.51 9.58 11.36
N ALA A 150 0.08 10.79 10.97
CA ALA A 150 -1.27 10.99 10.45
C ALA A 150 -1.50 10.23 9.14
N VAL A 151 -0.50 10.24 8.26
CA VAL A 151 -0.53 9.47 7.01
C VAL A 151 -0.62 7.98 7.31
N LEU A 152 0.20 7.49 8.25
CA LEU A 152 0.20 6.08 8.67
C LEU A 152 -1.18 5.65 9.20
N ILE A 153 -1.83 6.48 10.02
CA ILE A 153 -3.17 6.22 10.54
C ILE A 153 -4.19 6.16 9.39
N GLY A 154 -4.20 7.17 8.49
CA GLY A 154 -5.11 7.24 7.35
C GLY A 154 -4.96 6.05 6.41
N MET A 155 -3.73 5.73 6.00
CA MET A 155 -3.41 4.58 5.15
C MET A 155 -3.77 3.25 5.82
N THR A 156 -3.45 3.09 7.12
CA THR A 156 -3.80 1.86 7.86
C THR A 156 -5.31 1.66 7.87
N TYR A 157 -6.08 2.69 8.18
CA TYR A 157 -7.54 2.63 8.14
C TYR A 157 -8.06 2.30 6.73
N SER A 158 -7.51 2.93 5.71
CA SER A 158 -7.92 2.75 4.31
C SER A 158 -7.67 1.33 3.80
N TYR A 159 -6.58 0.68 4.24
CA TYR A 159 -6.16 -0.63 3.74
C TYR A 159 -6.48 -1.80 4.68
N LEU A 160 -6.85 -1.54 5.94
CA LEU A 160 -7.24 -2.58 6.91
C LEU A 160 -8.33 -3.53 6.38
N PRO A 161 -9.41 -3.06 5.73
CA PRO A 161 -10.43 -3.96 5.19
C PRO A 161 -9.90 -4.97 4.18
N TYR A 162 -8.98 -4.55 3.30
CA TYR A 162 -8.42 -5.44 2.27
C TYR A 162 -7.65 -6.59 2.90
N ILE A 163 -6.78 -6.29 3.88
CA ILE A 163 -5.97 -7.33 4.52
C ILE A 163 -6.84 -8.27 5.36
N VAL A 164 -7.87 -7.74 6.06
CA VAL A 164 -8.81 -8.57 6.84
C VAL A 164 -9.54 -9.56 5.94
N LEU A 165 -10.02 -9.13 4.77
CA LEU A 165 -10.72 -9.99 3.83
C LEU A 165 -9.83 -11.09 3.25
N ILE A 166 -8.59 -10.75 2.89
CA ILE A 166 -7.62 -11.73 2.34
C ILE A 166 -7.23 -12.74 3.41
N LEU A 167 -6.90 -12.27 4.61
CA LEU A 167 -6.56 -13.14 5.72
C LEU A 167 -7.73 -14.02 6.13
N TYR A 168 -8.95 -13.48 6.18
CA TYR A 168 -10.16 -14.26 6.43
C TYR A 168 -10.32 -15.39 5.41
N SER A 169 -10.18 -15.08 4.12
CA SER A 169 -10.30 -16.08 3.04
C SER A 169 -9.25 -17.19 3.15
N SER A 170 -8.06 -16.88 3.67
CA SER A 170 -7.01 -17.88 3.92
C SER A 170 -7.30 -18.70 5.18
N LEU A 171 -7.72 -18.03 6.26
CA LEU A 171 -8.05 -18.66 7.54
C LEU A 171 -9.32 -19.54 7.48
N GLU A 172 -10.28 -19.19 6.62
CA GLU A 172 -11.50 -20.00 6.42
C GLU A 172 -11.21 -21.38 5.83
N LYS A 173 -10.11 -21.49 5.04
CA LYS A 173 -9.65 -22.75 4.45
C LYS A 173 -8.84 -23.62 5.41
N LEU A 174 -8.51 -23.11 6.59
CA LEU A 174 -7.72 -23.84 7.59
C LEU A 174 -8.55 -25.00 8.15
N ASP A 175 -8.01 -26.21 8.08
CA ASP A 175 -8.62 -27.38 8.71
C ASP A 175 -8.50 -27.27 10.25
N ARG A 176 -9.65 -27.12 10.91
CA ARG A 176 -9.73 -27.02 12.37
C ARG A 176 -9.20 -28.26 13.10
N ARG A 177 -9.22 -29.43 12.45
CA ARG A 177 -8.68 -30.67 13.01
C ARG A 177 -7.19 -30.58 13.33
N LEU A 178 -6.45 -29.75 12.56
CA LEU A 178 -5.03 -29.49 12.83
C LEU A 178 -4.83 -28.75 14.18
N LEU A 179 -5.73 -27.83 14.50
CA LEU A 179 -5.70 -27.11 15.79
C LEU A 179 -6.11 -28.00 16.95
N GLU A 180 -7.10 -28.88 16.75
CA GLU A 180 -7.53 -29.88 17.72
C GLU A 180 -6.42 -30.90 17.97
N ALA A 181 -5.78 -31.44 16.93
CA ALA A 181 -4.64 -32.36 17.07
C ALA A 181 -3.44 -31.70 17.79
N ALA A 182 -3.16 -30.43 17.51
CA ALA A 182 -2.10 -29.71 18.23
C ALA A 182 -2.43 -29.56 19.73
N ALA A 183 -3.69 -29.30 20.06
CA ALA A 183 -4.17 -29.23 21.45
C ALA A 183 -4.08 -30.59 22.15
N ASP A 184 -4.45 -31.69 21.48
CA ASP A 184 -4.36 -33.06 22.00
C ASP A 184 -2.92 -33.46 22.29
N LEU A 185 -1.95 -32.94 21.50
CA LEU A 185 -0.52 -33.12 21.73
C LEU A 185 0.05 -32.19 22.82
N GLY A 186 -0.81 -31.42 23.51
CA GLY A 186 -0.42 -30.53 24.62
C GLY A 186 0.14 -29.18 24.18
N ALA A 187 -0.05 -28.75 22.92
CA ALA A 187 0.40 -27.44 22.48
C ALA A 187 -0.41 -26.31 23.13
N TYR A 188 0.27 -25.35 23.71
CA TYR A 188 -0.37 -24.13 24.19
C TYR A 188 -0.97 -23.33 23.00
N PRO A 189 -2.05 -22.53 23.23
CA PRO A 189 -2.70 -21.75 22.16
C PRO A 189 -1.74 -20.89 21.34
N ARG A 190 -0.71 -20.31 21.97
CA ARG A 190 0.33 -19.54 21.26
C ARG A 190 1.21 -20.40 20.37
N ALA A 191 1.54 -21.63 20.80
CA ALA A 191 2.32 -22.57 19.99
C ALA A 191 1.51 -23.07 18.80
N ALA A 192 0.24 -23.46 19.00
CA ALA A 192 -0.67 -23.83 17.93
C ALA A 192 -0.84 -22.67 16.90
N PHE A 193 -0.95 -21.43 17.38
CA PHE A 193 -1.04 -20.27 16.52
C PHE A 193 0.21 -20.10 15.66
N LEU A 194 1.42 -20.07 16.27
CA LEU A 194 2.66 -19.80 15.54
C LEU A 194 3.15 -20.98 14.69
N GLN A 195 2.87 -22.23 15.11
CA GLN A 195 3.40 -23.42 14.45
C GLN A 195 2.40 -24.08 13.49
N VAL A 196 1.09 -23.81 13.63
CA VAL A 196 0.05 -24.37 12.76
C VAL A 196 -0.64 -23.26 11.95
N THR A 197 -1.24 -22.28 12.63
CA THR A 197 -2.06 -21.26 11.94
C THR A 197 -1.20 -20.38 11.00
N VAL A 198 -0.13 -19.80 11.51
CA VAL A 198 0.70 -18.85 10.74
C VAL A 198 1.32 -19.52 9.51
N PRO A 199 1.96 -20.71 9.60
CA PRO A 199 2.51 -21.37 8.42
C PRO A 199 1.44 -21.76 7.38
N GLN A 200 0.30 -22.29 7.83
CA GLN A 200 -0.80 -22.66 6.93
C GLN A 200 -1.43 -21.46 6.22
N THR A 201 -1.43 -20.30 6.86
CA THR A 201 -1.99 -19.06 6.29
C THR A 201 -0.92 -18.17 5.67
N ALA A 202 0.35 -18.58 5.65
CA ALA A 202 1.46 -17.83 5.09
C ALA A 202 1.22 -17.32 3.64
N PRO A 203 0.65 -18.10 2.72
CA PRO A 203 0.33 -17.60 1.38
C PRO A 203 -0.65 -16.43 1.41
N GLY A 204 -1.66 -16.48 2.29
CA GLY A 204 -2.62 -15.38 2.47
C GLY A 204 -1.99 -14.14 3.14
N ILE A 205 -1.11 -14.35 4.12
CA ILE A 205 -0.35 -13.27 4.76
C ILE A 205 0.52 -12.57 3.73
N LEU A 206 1.24 -13.31 2.91
CA LEU A 206 2.11 -12.78 1.86
C LEU A 206 1.30 -12.01 0.80
N ALA A 207 0.21 -12.61 0.29
CA ALA A 207 -0.65 -11.98 -0.71
C ALA A 207 -1.29 -10.68 -0.18
N GLY A 208 -1.85 -10.70 1.05
CA GLY A 208 -2.44 -9.53 1.69
C GLY A 208 -1.41 -8.43 1.96
N SER A 209 -0.23 -8.81 2.45
CA SER A 209 0.87 -7.87 2.70
C SER A 209 1.34 -7.18 1.44
N LEU A 210 1.50 -7.94 0.34
CA LEU A 210 1.91 -7.37 -0.94
C LEU A 210 0.85 -6.42 -1.50
N LEU A 211 -0.43 -6.82 -1.45
CA LEU A 211 -1.49 -5.95 -1.92
C LEU A 211 -1.47 -4.61 -1.19
N VAL A 212 -1.39 -4.63 0.15
CA VAL A 212 -1.34 -3.40 0.96
C VAL A 212 -0.07 -2.61 0.70
N PHE A 213 1.08 -3.28 0.56
CA PHE A 213 2.35 -2.63 0.27
C PHE A 213 2.35 -1.91 -1.08
N ILE A 214 1.88 -2.58 -2.14
CA ILE A 214 1.83 -2.00 -3.50
C ILE A 214 0.84 -0.83 -3.55
N THR A 215 -0.36 -1.01 -2.99
CA THR A 215 -1.35 0.07 -2.95
C THR A 215 -0.86 1.26 -2.12
N GLY A 216 -0.17 0.99 -1.00
CA GLY A 216 0.45 2.01 -0.17
C GLY A 216 1.58 2.77 -0.85
N LEU A 217 2.41 2.11 -1.67
CA LEU A 217 3.43 2.78 -2.48
C LEU A 217 2.83 3.74 -3.51
N GLY A 218 1.67 3.38 -4.09
CA GLY A 218 0.96 4.18 -5.09
C GLY A 218 0.05 5.26 -4.50
N ASP A 219 -0.12 5.30 -3.18
CA ASP A 219 -1.02 6.26 -2.55
C ASP A 219 -0.42 7.67 -2.53
N PHE A 220 -1.15 8.60 -3.09
CA PHE A 220 -0.84 10.03 -3.03
C PHE A 220 -1.88 10.82 -2.22
N VAL A 221 -3.08 10.27 -2.02
CA VAL A 221 -4.22 10.96 -1.42
C VAL A 221 -4.00 11.20 0.07
N ASP A 222 -3.71 10.15 0.82
CA ASP A 222 -3.46 10.25 2.26
C ASP A 222 -2.20 11.10 2.56
N PRO A 223 -1.04 10.91 1.87
CA PRO A 223 0.11 11.78 2.03
C PRO A 223 -0.15 13.25 1.66
N GLU A 224 -0.96 13.53 0.63
CA GLU A 224 -1.29 14.91 0.22
C GLU A 224 -2.16 15.62 1.25
N LEU A 225 -3.16 14.93 1.82
CA LEU A 225 -4.14 15.54 2.72
C LEU A 225 -3.68 15.54 4.19
N LEU A 226 -3.02 14.48 4.64
CA LEU A 226 -2.66 14.26 6.05
C LEU A 226 -1.19 14.58 6.35
N GLY A 227 -0.32 14.52 5.34
CA GLY A 227 1.13 14.45 5.56
C GLY A 227 1.88 15.77 5.59
N GLY A 228 1.27 16.88 5.17
CA GLY A 228 1.97 18.16 5.10
C GLY A 228 3.27 18.08 4.28
N SER A 229 4.23 18.97 4.59
CA SER A 229 5.54 19.02 3.89
C SER A 229 6.52 17.91 4.33
N SER A 230 6.33 17.35 5.53
CA SER A 230 7.24 16.36 6.12
C SER A 230 7.04 14.94 5.58
N SER A 231 5.93 14.68 4.89
CA SER A 231 5.54 13.34 4.43
C SER A 231 5.44 13.29 2.91
N MET A 232 6.49 13.75 2.23
CA MET A 232 6.56 13.65 0.78
C MET A 232 6.79 12.18 0.39
N THR A 233 5.84 11.59 -0.34
CA THR A 233 5.96 10.24 -0.91
C THR A 233 6.22 10.31 -2.41
N LEU A 234 6.73 9.21 -2.98
CA LEU A 234 7.03 9.13 -4.42
C LEU A 234 5.77 9.35 -5.26
N ALA A 235 4.64 8.72 -4.88
CA ALA A 235 3.36 8.90 -5.58
C ALA A 235 2.87 10.36 -5.50
N ARG A 236 2.99 11.01 -4.34
CA ARG A 236 2.67 12.43 -4.15
C ARG A 236 3.61 13.33 -4.96
N LEU A 237 4.89 13.00 -5.03
CA LEU A 237 5.85 13.71 -5.86
C LEU A 237 5.48 13.63 -7.34
N ILE A 238 5.14 12.42 -7.83
CA ILE A 238 4.66 12.20 -9.21
C ILE A 238 3.42 13.06 -9.47
N TYR A 239 2.42 13.00 -8.59
CA TYR A 239 1.21 13.82 -8.68
C TYR A 239 1.54 15.32 -8.80
N ASN A 240 2.46 15.83 -7.96
CA ASN A 240 2.89 17.23 -7.98
C ASN A 240 3.60 17.58 -9.29
N GLN A 241 4.44 16.68 -9.83
CA GLN A 241 5.16 16.92 -11.09
C GLN A 241 4.21 17.02 -12.28
N PHE A 242 3.23 16.14 -12.38
CA PHE A 242 2.26 16.18 -13.48
C PHE A 242 1.26 17.34 -13.37
N LEU A 243 0.67 17.55 -12.20
CA LEU A 243 -0.48 18.45 -12.06
C LEU A 243 -0.13 19.85 -11.58
N LYS A 244 0.87 20.00 -10.71
CA LYS A 244 1.23 21.32 -10.15
C LYS A 244 2.35 21.99 -10.93
N THR A 245 3.47 21.29 -11.15
CA THR A 245 4.64 21.87 -11.83
C THR A 245 4.60 21.67 -13.34
N ARG A 246 3.74 20.78 -13.84
CA ARG A 246 3.62 20.41 -15.25
C ARG A 246 4.93 19.96 -15.90
N ASN A 247 5.81 19.36 -15.10
CA ASN A 247 7.06 18.76 -15.56
C ASN A 247 6.83 17.29 -15.92
N TRP A 248 6.32 17.05 -17.11
CA TRP A 248 5.89 15.75 -17.58
C TRP A 248 7.02 14.75 -17.72
N GLY A 249 8.18 15.17 -18.23
CA GLY A 249 9.35 14.31 -18.40
C GLY A 249 9.89 13.79 -17.07
N PHE A 250 10.05 14.68 -16.10
CA PHE A 250 10.51 14.28 -14.77
C PHE A 250 9.46 13.46 -14.00
N GLY A 251 8.17 13.83 -14.11
CA GLY A 251 7.08 13.02 -13.57
C GLY A 251 7.05 11.59 -14.14
N ALA A 252 7.27 11.46 -15.45
CA ALA A 252 7.35 10.18 -16.14
C ALA A 252 8.55 9.33 -15.67
N SER A 253 9.73 9.93 -15.46
CA SER A 253 10.90 9.20 -14.94
C SER A 253 10.67 8.67 -13.51
N LEU A 254 10.04 9.46 -12.65
CA LEU A 254 9.63 9.01 -11.31
C LEU A 254 8.59 7.89 -11.36
N SER A 255 7.64 7.96 -12.31
CA SER A 255 6.63 6.91 -12.51
C SER A 255 7.26 5.60 -12.96
N MET A 256 8.29 5.64 -13.83
CA MET A 256 9.04 4.44 -14.23
C MET A 256 9.76 3.79 -13.06
N ILE A 257 10.31 4.57 -12.13
CA ILE A 257 10.93 4.05 -10.90
C ILE A 257 9.87 3.38 -10.02
N LEU A 258 8.69 3.99 -9.88
CA LEU A 258 7.60 3.40 -9.10
C LEU A 258 7.14 2.08 -9.72
N ILE A 259 6.96 2.03 -11.05
CA ILE A 259 6.59 0.80 -11.78
C ILE A 259 7.65 -0.28 -11.57
N LEU A 260 8.93 0.08 -11.63
CA LEU A 260 10.03 -0.86 -11.40
C LEU A 260 10.02 -1.37 -9.95
N ALA A 261 9.84 -0.50 -8.97
CA ALA A 261 9.76 -0.89 -7.55
C ALA A 261 8.59 -1.85 -7.29
N VAL A 262 7.43 -1.58 -7.85
CA VAL A 262 6.25 -2.47 -7.78
C VAL A 262 6.53 -3.80 -8.48
N SER A 263 7.09 -3.77 -9.69
CA SER A 263 7.42 -4.99 -10.46
C SER A 263 8.41 -5.89 -9.72
N VAL A 264 9.43 -5.30 -9.11
CA VAL A 264 10.40 -6.03 -8.26
C VAL A 264 9.70 -6.64 -7.05
N SER A 265 8.82 -5.89 -6.39
CA SER A 265 8.07 -6.38 -5.23
C SER A 265 7.20 -7.60 -5.59
N VAL A 266 6.51 -7.54 -6.74
CA VAL A 266 5.70 -8.65 -7.28
C VAL A 266 6.58 -9.85 -7.63
N ALA A 267 7.70 -9.63 -8.32
CA ALA A 267 8.63 -10.69 -8.70
C ALA A 267 9.23 -11.42 -7.48
N LEU A 268 9.59 -10.66 -6.44
CA LEU A 268 10.07 -11.22 -5.19
C LEU A 268 9.01 -12.09 -4.51
N LEU A 269 7.75 -11.63 -4.49
CA LEU A 269 6.66 -12.41 -3.91
C LEU A 269 6.44 -13.72 -4.67
N ILE A 270 6.38 -13.68 -6.00
CA ILE A 270 6.21 -14.89 -6.81
C ILE A 270 7.35 -15.87 -6.53
N LYS A 271 8.59 -15.37 -6.49
CA LYS A 271 9.77 -16.23 -6.24
C LYS A 271 9.77 -16.87 -4.85
N TYR A 272 9.37 -16.14 -3.82
CA TYR A 272 9.41 -16.63 -2.43
C TYR A 272 8.06 -17.23 -1.99
N GLY A 273 6.95 -16.81 -2.55
CA GLY A 273 5.63 -17.39 -2.26
C GLY A 273 5.41 -18.78 -2.84
N ASP A 274 6.02 -19.09 -3.98
CA ASP A 274 5.91 -20.41 -4.65
C ASP A 274 6.85 -21.47 -4.05
N SER A 275 7.92 -21.04 -3.39
CA SER A 275 8.89 -21.96 -2.77
C SER A 275 8.33 -22.71 -1.55
N ASP A 276 7.34 -22.19 -0.88
CA ASP A 276 6.71 -22.84 0.28
C ASP A 276 5.56 -23.77 -0.14
N ALA A 277 4.89 -23.52 -1.27
CA ALA A 277 3.87 -24.40 -1.81
C ALA A 277 4.43 -25.75 -2.30
N THR A 278 5.71 -25.77 -2.74
CA THR A 278 6.39 -26.98 -3.22
C THR A 278 7.10 -27.79 -2.14
N ARG A 279 7.27 -27.24 -0.92
CA ARG A 279 7.88 -27.96 0.23
C ARG A 279 6.85 -28.68 1.12
N GLY A 280 5.55 -28.49 0.87
CA GLY A 280 4.44 -29.11 1.63
C GLY A 280 3.66 -30.21 0.87
N ALA A 281 4.17 -30.66 -0.30
CA ALA A 281 3.59 -31.74 -1.09
C ALA A 281 4.40 -33.06 -0.95
#